data_7516012ebe59a018030212666c924f89
#
_entry.id   7516012ebe59a018030212666c924f89
#
_cell.length_a   1.000
_cell.length_b   1.000
_cell.length_c   1.000
_cell.angle_alpha   90.00
_cell.angle_beta   90.00
_cell.angle_gamma   90.00
#
_symmetry.space_group_name_H-M   'P 1'
#
loop_
_entity.id
_entity.type
_entity.pdbx_description
1 polymer ?
#
loop_
_entity_poly.entity_id
_entity_poly.type
_entity_poly.pdbx_seq_one_letter_code
_entity_poly.pdbx_strand_id
1 'polypeptide(L)'
;MASAAETLKAYLHSARTPSEQALERIRAQLKKQYGADVELTVSVEPELISGYVLQVGDKVIDNSAKHMLETITAGTPDLATMQTRAEDYKPAAEASEGGTVVSAADGVVEVKGMDKAVYGEIVTFDTGAKGMVESVEPDRLGVMLFDDIEKVGVGTLVTRSGKRAGIPVGDGFLGRVISPLGEPIDGKGPIESVGYNPIEKQAPGILERQSVDTPLHTGILAIDSMFPIGRGQRELIIGDRQTGKTSIATDAILNQKDKDVLCIYVAIGQKASSIARVAGDLQKHGAMSYTTIVAATASDSAPLQYIAPYAGTALAEYFMGKGKSVLIVYDDLSKHAVAYRAISLLLRRSPGREAYPGDVFYLHSRLLERSCRMRDDLGGGSITALPIVETQAGDVSAYIPTNVISITDGQIFLETELFNSGIMPAVNPGISVSRVGGDAQIKAMKKVAGSLKLLYSQYRELQSFAQFGSDLDADTKSRLALGERIVAVLKQKNGSPKEVAQQVCIIYAVTHGYLTSIPVAQIPEFEKRLEEHMNNHHADVLEAIRSTGKLETETENALKAALDELVAEFQA
;
A
#
# COMPACT_ATOMS: atom_id res chain seq x y z
N MET A 1 17.56 43.56 -45.50
CA MET A 1 18.01 42.28 -44.94
C MET A 1 16.79 41.37 -44.98
N ALA A 2 16.82 40.38 -45.86
CA ALA A 2 15.69 39.43 -45.98
C ALA A 2 15.73 38.50 -44.74
N SER A 3 14.61 38.46 -44.01
CA SER A 3 14.36 37.49 -42.96
C SER A 3 14.44 36.09 -43.55
N ALA A 4 15.30 35.25 -43.04
CA ALA A 4 15.32 33.83 -43.37
C ALA A 4 13.93 33.28 -43.05
N ALA A 5 13.25 32.73 -44.07
CA ALA A 5 11.96 32.05 -43.87
C ALA A 5 12.22 30.86 -42.95
N GLU A 6 11.63 30.90 -41.78
CA GLU A 6 11.65 29.75 -40.84
C GLU A 6 10.95 28.57 -41.50
N THR A 7 11.68 27.50 -41.78
CA THR A 7 11.12 26.27 -42.36
C THR A 7 10.50 25.48 -41.23
N LEU A 8 9.20 25.26 -41.29
CA LEU A 8 8.43 24.50 -40.31
C LEU A 8 8.71 23.00 -40.50
N LYS A 9 9.15 22.31 -39.45
CA LYS A 9 9.33 20.85 -39.47
C LYS A 9 8.01 20.14 -39.15
N ALA A 10 7.68 19.15 -39.98
CA ALA A 10 6.51 18.31 -39.77
C ALA A 10 6.91 16.83 -39.92
N TYR A 11 6.34 15.99 -39.08
CA TYR A 11 6.58 14.55 -39.06
C TYR A 11 5.27 13.82 -39.37
N LEU A 12 5.31 12.95 -40.38
CA LEU A 12 4.17 12.12 -40.79
C LEU A 12 4.50 10.66 -40.56
N HIS A 13 3.81 10.04 -39.62
CA HIS A 13 3.85 8.62 -39.36
C HIS A 13 2.65 8.00 -40.08
N SER A 14 2.83 7.02 -40.95
CA SER A 14 1.78 6.43 -41.76
C SER A 14 1.84 4.91 -41.70
N ALA A 15 0.68 4.25 -41.60
CA ALA A 15 0.60 2.78 -41.58
C ALA A 15 1.15 2.13 -42.87
N ARG A 16 1.16 2.86 -43.98
CA ARG A 16 1.67 2.41 -45.29
C ARG A 16 2.42 3.57 -45.95
N THR A 17 3.35 3.26 -46.85
CA THR A 17 4.06 4.27 -47.64
C THR A 17 3.08 5.19 -48.37
N PRO A 18 3.01 6.49 -48.07
CA PRO A 18 2.11 7.43 -48.71
C PRO A 18 2.53 7.63 -50.19
N SER A 19 1.55 7.88 -51.07
CA SER A 19 1.85 8.24 -52.44
C SER A 19 2.42 9.65 -52.53
N GLU A 20 3.24 9.94 -53.55
CA GLU A 20 3.81 11.28 -53.78
C GLU A 20 2.73 12.36 -53.88
N GLN A 21 1.61 12.06 -54.55
CA GLN A 21 0.45 12.96 -54.61
C GLN A 21 -0.19 13.25 -53.23
N ALA A 22 -0.19 12.29 -52.32
CA ALA A 22 -0.71 12.48 -50.96
C ALA A 22 0.25 13.39 -50.14
N LEU A 23 1.57 13.19 -50.29
CA LEU A 23 2.58 14.02 -49.65
C LEU A 23 2.56 15.48 -50.14
N GLU A 24 2.37 15.70 -51.44
CA GLU A 24 2.21 17.03 -52.01
C GLU A 24 0.95 17.74 -51.49
N ARG A 25 -0.17 17.04 -51.39
CA ARG A 25 -1.40 17.60 -50.79
C ARG A 25 -1.20 18.01 -49.34
N ILE A 26 -0.56 17.18 -48.53
CA ILE A 26 -0.26 17.47 -47.13
C ILE A 26 0.67 18.71 -47.05
N ARG A 27 1.74 18.76 -47.84
CA ARG A 27 2.63 19.94 -47.88
C ARG A 27 1.91 21.21 -48.28
N ALA A 28 1.07 21.15 -49.31
CA ALA A 28 0.30 22.29 -49.80
C ALA A 28 -0.71 22.78 -48.73
N GLN A 29 -1.38 21.84 -48.02
CA GLN A 29 -2.32 22.15 -46.97
C GLN A 29 -1.62 22.77 -45.75
N LEU A 30 -0.48 22.24 -45.34
CA LEU A 30 0.32 22.77 -44.25
C LEU A 30 0.90 24.15 -44.58
N LYS A 31 1.40 24.36 -45.81
CA LYS A 31 1.85 25.67 -46.27
C LYS A 31 0.74 26.71 -46.28
N LYS A 32 -0.49 26.29 -46.67
CA LYS A 32 -1.67 27.17 -46.61
C LYS A 32 -2.07 27.54 -45.20
N GLN A 33 -1.95 26.60 -44.27
CA GLN A 33 -2.41 26.75 -42.89
C GLN A 33 -1.41 27.53 -42.01
N TYR A 34 -0.08 27.34 -42.24
CA TYR A 34 0.97 27.92 -41.41
C TYR A 34 1.74 29.06 -42.08
N GLY A 35 1.56 29.26 -43.39
CA GLY A 35 2.19 30.37 -44.12
C GLY A 35 3.72 30.25 -44.30
N ALA A 36 4.30 29.09 -43.98
CA ALA A 36 5.74 28.79 -44.05
C ALA A 36 6.01 27.57 -44.94
N ASP A 37 7.25 27.46 -45.45
CA ASP A 37 7.66 26.25 -46.13
C ASP A 37 7.85 25.11 -45.14
N VAL A 38 7.37 23.90 -45.47
CA VAL A 38 7.30 22.76 -44.57
C VAL A 38 8.25 21.68 -44.99
N GLU A 39 9.18 21.33 -44.12
CA GLU A 39 10.04 20.16 -44.27
C GLU A 39 9.28 18.95 -43.65
N LEU A 40 8.77 18.05 -44.51
CA LEU A 40 7.97 16.89 -44.10
C LEU A 40 8.85 15.65 -44.05
N THR A 41 9.08 15.11 -42.85
CA THR A 41 9.72 13.81 -42.63
C THR A 41 8.66 12.74 -42.55
N VAL A 42 8.83 11.62 -43.24
CA VAL A 42 7.85 10.54 -43.34
C VAL A 42 8.45 9.27 -42.74
N SER A 43 7.75 8.65 -41.80
CA SER A 43 8.04 7.30 -41.31
C SER A 43 6.85 6.35 -41.59
N VAL A 44 7.17 5.07 -41.81
CA VAL A 44 6.13 4.05 -42.02
C VAL A 44 6.06 3.18 -40.79
N GLU A 45 4.90 3.18 -40.15
CA GLU A 45 4.61 2.46 -38.92
C GLU A 45 3.40 1.53 -39.11
N PRO A 46 3.62 0.24 -39.43
CA PRO A 46 2.55 -0.72 -39.63
C PRO A 46 1.65 -0.91 -38.41
N GLU A 47 2.15 -0.59 -37.22
CA GLU A 47 1.41 -0.68 -35.96
C GLU A 47 0.20 0.26 -35.87
N LEU A 48 0.14 1.31 -36.68
CA LEU A 48 -1.00 2.20 -36.80
C LEU A 48 -2.23 1.52 -37.45
N ILE A 49 -2.05 0.30 -37.99
CA ILE A 49 -3.05 -0.53 -38.68
C ILE A 49 -3.51 0.12 -39.99
N SER A 50 -4.03 1.35 -39.95
CA SER A 50 -4.32 2.21 -41.10
C SER A 50 -4.35 3.69 -40.66
N GLY A 51 -4.34 4.61 -41.63
CA GLY A 51 -4.35 6.05 -41.36
C GLY A 51 -2.95 6.62 -41.13
N TYR A 52 -2.87 7.74 -40.39
CA TYR A 52 -1.63 8.47 -40.18
C TYR A 52 -1.70 9.29 -38.89
N VAL A 53 -0.52 9.59 -38.33
CA VAL A 53 -0.28 10.59 -37.29
C VAL A 53 0.56 11.69 -37.91
N LEU A 54 0.13 12.94 -37.82
CA LEU A 54 0.84 14.10 -38.33
C LEU A 54 1.18 15.04 -37.18
N GLN A 55 2.46 15.29 -36.97
CA GLN A 55 2.92 16.27 -36.02
C GLN A 55 3.50 17.49 -36.72
N VAL A 56 3.09 18.69 -36.30
CA VAL A 56 3.56 19.97 -36.84
C VAL A 56 3.84 20.90 -35.67
N GLY A 57 5.12 21.06 -35.32
CA GLY A 57 5.49 21.75 -34.08
C GLY A 57 4.85 21.04 -32.86
N ASP A 58 4.09 21.79 -32.07
CA ASP A 58 3.42 21.30 -30.83
C ASP A 58 2.06 20.65 -31.07
N LYS A 59 1.59 20.54 -32.32
CA LYS A 59 0.30 19.96 -32.67
C LYS A 59 0.46 18.57 -33.26
N VAL A 60 -0.25 17.61 -32.66
CA VAL A 60 -0.35 16.24 -33.16
C VAL A 60 -1.77 15.97 -33.62
N ILE A 61 -1.93 15.43 -34.82
CA ILE A 61 -3.20 15.02 -35.39
C ILE A 61 -3.11 13.50 -35.59
N ASP A 62 -3.80 12.73 -34.76
CA ASP A 62 -3.87 11.29 -34.88
C ASP A 62 -5.18 10.88 -35.61
N ASN A 63 -5.03 10.27 -36.77
CA ASN A 63 -6.09 9.73 -37.58
C ASN A 63 -5.81 8.26 -37.92
N SER A 64 -5.23 7.52 -36.97
CA SER A 64 -4.91 6.12 -37.12
C SER A 64 -6.08 5.21 -36.68
N ALA A 65 -6.17 4.05 -37.29
CA ALA A 65 -7.14 3.03 -36.88
C ALA A 65 -6.80 2.47 -35.48
N LYS A 66 -5.54 2.49 -35.08
CA LYS A 66 -5.11 2.12 -33.74
C LYS A 66 -5.76 3.01 -32.68
N HIS A 67 -5.65 4.32 -32.83
CA HIS A 67 -6.28 5.30 -31.93
C HIS A 67 -7.81 5.17 -31.91
N MET A 68 -8.42 4.95 -33.08
CA MET A 68 -9.85 4.69 -33.18
C MET A 68 -10.27 3.44 -32.41
N LEU A 69 -9.55 2.33 -32.56
CA LEU A 69 -9.82 1.08 -31.82
C LEU A 69 -9.64 1.26 -30.32
N GLU A 70 -8.58 1.91 -29.89
CA GLU A 70 -8.33 2.20 -28.47
C GLU A 70 -9.45 3.05 -27.86
N THR A 71 -9.96 4.03 -28.60
CA THR A 71 -11.08 4.89 -28.16
C THR A 71 -12.40 4.11 -28.09
N ILE A 72 -12.69 3.22 -29.05
CA ILE A 72 -13.89 2.39 -29.07
C ILE A 72 -13.84 1.31 -27.98
N THR A 73 -12.67 0.71 -27.72
CA THR A 73 -12.50 -0.40 -26.77
C THR A 73 -12.30 0.07 -25.33
N ALA A 74 -11.99 1.34 -25.09
CA ALA A 74 -11.73 1.87 -23.77
C ALA A 74 -12.95 1.71 -22.82
N GLY A 75 -12.85 0.75 -21.90
CA GLY A 75 -13.84 0.55 -20.83
C GLY A 75 -15.15 -0.12 -21.23
N THR A 76 -15.20 -0.88 -22.35
CA THR A 76 -16.39 -1.60 -22.78
C THR A 76 -16.25 -3.12 -22.66
N PRO A 77 -17.14 -3.78 -21.88
CA PRO A 77 -17.07 -5.22 -21.68
C PRO A 77 -17.85 -6.06 -22.71
N ASP A 78 -18.70 -5.47 -23.59
CA ASP A 78 -19.54 -6.23 -24.49
C ASP A 78 -19.52 -5.72 -25.97
N LEU A 79 -19.81 -6.64 -26.86
CA LEU A 79 -19.78 -6.41 -28.33
C LEU A 79 -20.85 -5.41 -28.80
N ALA A 80 -22.00 -5.36 -28.12
CA ALA A 80 -23.11 -4.48 -28.51
C ALA A 80 -22.78 -3.01 -28.19
N THR A 81 -22.17 -2.76 -27.05
CA THR A 81 -21.68 -1.42 -26.65
C THR A 81 -20.52 -0.97 -27.55
N MET A 82 -19.64 -1.90 -27.98
CA MET A 82 -18.60 -1.61 -28.97
C MET A 82 -19.19 -1.23 -30.34
N GLN A 83 -20.22 -1.93 -30.81
CA GLN A 83 -20.89 -1.59 -32.05
C GLN A 83 -21.56 -0.22 -32.01
N THR A 84 -22.29 0.10 -30.94
CA THR A 84 -22.92 1.42 -30.77
C THR A 84 -21.89 2.54 -30.75
N ARG A 85 -20.76 2.35 -30.04
CA ARG A 85 -19.66 3.33 -30.03
C ARG A 85 -18.98 3.47 -31.37
N ALA A 86 -18.85 2.40 -32.16
CA ALA A 86 -18.28 2.44 -33.48
C ALA A 86 -19.22 3.18 -34.47
N GLU A 87 -20.54 3.03 -34.33
CA GLU A 87 -21.55 3.73 -35.16
C GLU A 87 -21.63 5.22 -34.81
N ASP A 88 -21.46 5.59 -33.52
CA ASP A 88 -21.48 6.97 -33.08
C ASP A 88 -20.12 7.68 -33.22
N TYR A 89 -19.07 6.94 -33.56
CA TYR A 89 -17.73 7.49 -33.74
C TYR A 89 -17.65 8.44 -34.91
N LYS A 90 -17.56 9.72 -34.63
CA LYS A 90 -17.21 10.73 -35.61
C LYS A 90 -15.69 10.93 -35.58
N PRO A 91 -14.98 10.63 -36.67
CA PRO A 91 -13.53 10.89 -36.73
C PRO A 91 -13.30 12.41 -36.64
N ALA A 92 -13.12 12.90 -35.45
CA ALA A 92 -12.59 14.23 -35.19
C ALA A 92 -11.09 14.04 -35.01
N ALA A 93 -10.30 14.70 -35.88
CA ALA A 93 -8.88 14.81 -35.62
C ALA A 93 -8.68 15.62 -34.34
N GLU A 94 -8.51 14.95 -33.20
CA GLU A 94 -8.14 15.61 -31.96
C GLU A 94 -6.67 16.04 -32.09
N ALA A 95 -6.46 17.36 -32.16
CA ALA A 95 -5.13 17.92 -32.10
C ALA A 95 -4.64 17.82 -30.64
N SER A 96 -3.83 16.84 -30.34
CA SER A 96 -3.12 16.77 -29.06
C SER A 96 -1.84 17.60 -29.14
N GLU A 97 -1.44 18.16 -27.99
CA GLU A 97 -0.19 18.89 -27.87
C GLU A 97 0.96 17.89 -27.77
N GLY A 98 2.00 18.06 -28.58
CA GLY A 98 3.18 17.21 -28.61
C GLY A 98 4.43 17.94 -28.15
N GLY A 99 5.38 17.20 -27.63
CA GLY A 99 6.68 17.69 -27.22
C GLY A 99 7.82 16.83 -27.73
N THR A 100 9.03 17.22 -27.39
CA THR A 100 10.26 16.50 -27.75
C THR A 100 11.16 16.35 -26.53
N VAL A 101 11.73 15.17 -26.36
CA VAL A 101 12.70 14.87 -25.30
C VAL A 101 13.99 15.64 -25.57
N VAL A 102 14.44 16.42 -24.60
CA VAL A 102 15.69 17.19 -24.67
C VAL A 102 16.80 16.63 -23.78
N SER A 103 16.45 15.86 -22.77
CA SER A 103 17.38 15.17 -21.87
C SER A 103 16.73 13.90 -21.33
N ALA A 104 17.51 12.83 -21.18
CA ALA A 104 17.07 11.56 -20.61
C ALA A 104 18.15 11.01 -19.67
N ALA A 105 17.78 10.69 -18.42
CA ALA A 105 18.68 10.14 -17.42
C ALA A 105 17.89 9.30 -16.39
N ASP A 106 18.33 8.06 -16.15
CA ASP A 106 17.91 7.18 -15.03
C ASP A 106 16.39 7.14 -14.71
N GLY A 107 15.54 7.09 -15.75
CA GLY A 107 14.08 7.00 -15.59
C GLY A 107 13.38 8.35 -15.50
N VAL A 108 14.08 9.46 -15.72
CA VAL A 108 13.52 10.81 -15.83
C VAL A 108 13.92 11.42 -17.17
N VAL A 109 12.98 12.08 -17.83
CA VAL A 109 13.25 12.82 -19.07
C VAL A 109 12.75 14.26 -18.95
N GLU A 110 13.51 15.19 -19.56
CA GLU A 110 13.06 16.57 -19.76
C GLU A 110 12.44 16.69 -21.16
N VAL A 111 11.26 17.27 -21.24
CA VAL A 111 10.47 17.43 -22.46
C VAL A 111 10.19 18.92 -22.70
N LYS A 112 10.27 19.38 -23.96
CA LYS A 112 9.86 20.71 -24.38
C LYS A 112 8.66 20.66 -25.31
N GLY A 113 7.82 21.69 -25.29
CA GLY A 113 6.75 21.89 -26.27
C GLY A 113 5.37 21.35 -25.84
N MET A 114 5.13 21.13 -24.57
CA MET A 114 3.81 20.75 -24.04
C MET A 114 3.36 21.74 -22.94
N ASP A 115 3.07 22.98 -23.33
CA ASP A 115 2.82 24.09 -22.41
C ASP A 115 1.52 23.93 -21.59
N LYS A 116 0.59 23.07 -22.05
CA LYS A 116 -0.68 22.80 -21.36
C LYS A 116 -0.66 21.54 -20.51
N ALA A 117 0.47 20.83 -20.45
CA ALA A 117 0.60 19.64 -19.65
C ALA A 117 0.46 19.99 -18.17
N VAL A 118 -0.21 19.10 -17.41
CA VAL A 118 -0.44 19.30 -15.98
C VAL A 118 0.29 18.24 -15.16
N TYR A 119 0.59 18.58 -13.91
CA TYR A 119 1.17 17.66 -12.95
C TYR A 119 0.32 16.37 -12.84
N GLY A 120 0.98 15.22 -12.84
CA GLY A 120 0.33 13.91 -12.76
C GLY A 120 -0.31 13.42 -14.06
N GLU A 121 -0.14 14.14 -15.18
CA GLU A 121 -0.65 13.71 -16.49
C GLU A 121 0.20 12.59 -17.09
N ILE A 122 -0.46 11.57 -17.65
CA ILE A 122 0.21 10.53 -18.44
C ILE A 122 0.57 11.08 -19.80
N VAL A 123 1.80 10.82 -20.21
CA VAL A 123 2.31 11.08 -21.56
C VAL A 123 2.75 9.79 -22.22
N THR A 124 2.64 9.73 -23.54
CA THR A 124 3.05 8.57 -24.33
C THR A 124 4.12 8.99 -25.31
N PHE A 125 5.20 8.23 -25.37
CA PHE A 125 6.30 8.41 -26.31
C PHE A 125 6.00 7.68 -27.62
N ASP A 126 6.55 8.12 -28.72
CA ASP A 126 6.43 7.49 -30.04
C ASP A 126 6.96 6.03 -30.05
N THR A 127 7.84 5.70 -29.13
CA THR A 127 8.32 4.33 -28.87
C THR A 127 7.31 3.42 -28.18
N GLY A 128 6.13 3.96 -27.80
CA GLY A 128 5.11 3.27 -27.00
C GLY A 128 5.36 3.31 -25.48
N ALA A 129 6.49 3.83 -25.03
CA ALA A 129 6.77 4.00 -23.62
C ALA A 129 5.80 5.02 -22.99
N LYS A 130 5.52 4.86 -21.69
CA LYS A 130 4.65 5.74 -20.92
C LYS A 130 5.41 6.43 -19.80
N GLY A 131 4.98 7.63 -19.48
CA GLY A 131 5.52 8.39 -18.36
C GLY A 131 4.47 9.26 -17.70
N MET A 132 4.84 9.90 -16.59
CA MET A 132 3.99 10.83 -15.86
C MET A 132 4.73 12.16 -15.67
N VAL A 133 4.02 13.25 -15.89
CA VAL A 133 4.55 14.61 -15.66
C VAL A 133 4.68 14.85 -14.15
N GLU A 134 5.89 15.09 -13.67
CA GLU A 134 6.22 15.30 -12.26
C GLU A 134 6.73 16.73 -11.96
N SER A 135 7.19 17.45 -12.98
CA SER A 135 7.59 18.85 -12.85
C SER A 135 7.10 19.64 -14.05
N VAL A 136 6.55 20.82 -13.78
CA VAL A 136 6.13 21.77 -14.81
C VAL A 136 6.90 23.06 -14.60
N GLU A 137 7.80 23.38 -15.52
CA GLU A 137 8.58 24.59 -15.56
C GLU A 137 8.19 25.45 -16.78
N PRO A 138 8.52 26.73 -16.84
CA PRO A 138 8.07 27.61 -17.93
C PRO A 138 8.48 27.18 -19.33
N ASP A 139 9.60 26.47 -19.47
CA ASP A 139 10.20 26.09 -20.78
C ASP A 139 10.41 24.59 -20.93
N ARG A 140 10.10 23.78 -19.90
CA ARG A 140 10.31 22.34 -19.92
C ARG A 140 9.40 21.60 -18.91
N LEU A 141 9.24 20.32 -19.15
CA LEU A 141 8.54 19.40 -18.23
C LEU A 141 9.54 18.33 -17.79
N GLY A 142 9.50 17.97 -16.51
CA GLY A 142 10.14 16.77 -16.00
C GLY A 142 9.13 15.61 -16.01
N VAL A 143 9.45 14.55 -16.74
CA VAL A 143 8.59 13.36 -16.88
C VAL A 143 9.29 12.15 -16.30
N MET A 144 8.61 11.41 -15.43
CA MET A 144 9.05 10.12 -14.93
C MET A 144 8.63 9.02 -15.90
N LEU A 145 9.58 8.16 -16.29
CA LEU A 145 9.32 7.02 -17.16
C LEU A 145 8.87 5.80 -16.33
N PHE A 146 7.86 5.11 -16.80
CA PHE A 146 7.42 3.83 -16.24
C PHE A 146 8.08 2.63 -16.94
N ASP A 147 8.62 2.85 -18.13
CA ASP A 147 9.32 1.87 -18.96
C ASP A 147 10.85 2.04 -18.88
N ASP A 148 11.56 1.12 -19.54
CA ASP A 148 13.01 1.18 -19.65
C ASP A 148 13.46 2.45 -20.38
N ILE A 149 14.41 3.16 -19.78
CA ILE A 149 14.98 4.40 -20.35
C ILE A 149 15.64 4.18 -21.71
N GLU A 150 16.12 2.98 -22.00
CA GLU A 150 16.75 2.62 -23.28
C GLU A 150 15.81 2.82 -24.47
N LYS A 151 14.48 2.81 -24.23
CA LYS A 151 13.47 3.07 -25.26
C LYS A 151 13.28 4.55 -25.59
N VAL A 152 13.79 5.48 -24.76
CA VAL A 152 13.50 6.90 -24.88
C VAL A 152 14.82 7.69 -24.92
N GLY A 153 15.14 8.23 -26.07
CA GLY A 153 16.34 9.06 -26.30
C GLY A 153 16.02 10.54 -26.54
N VAL A 154 17.06 11.36 -26.60
CA VAL A 154 16.93 12.76 -27.02
C VAL A 154 16.38 12.84 -28.44
N GLY A 155 15.37 13.67 -28.65
CA GLY A 155 14.68 13.80 -29.93
C GLY A 155 13.42 12.91 -30.06
N THR A 156 13.15 11.98 -29.11
CA THR A 156 11.93 11.19 -29.08
C THR A 156 10.71 12.09 -28.93
N LEU A 157 9.67 11.80 -29.69
CA LEU A 157 8.42 12.55 -29.65
C LEU A 157 7.53 12.09 -28.51
N VAL A 158 6.83 13.04 -27.89
CA VAL A 158 5.97 12.81 -26.74
C VAL A 158 4.62 13.43 -26.99
N THR A 159 3.55 12.71 -26.67
CA THR A 159 2.17 13.18 -26.79
C THR A 159 1.46 13.16 -25.45
N ARG A 160 0.58 14.14 -25.23
CA ARG A 160 -0.26 14.20 -24.04
C ARG A 160 -1.42 13.23 -24.18
N SER A 161 -1.78 12.56 -23.07
CA SER A 161 -2.99 11.75 -23.02
C SER A 161 -4.23 12.54 -22.55
N GLY A 162 -4.05 13.71 -21.93
CA GLY A 162 -5.11 14.45 -21.24
C GLY A 162 -5.65 13.74 -19.99
N LYS A 163 -5.08 12.61 -19.59
CA LYS A 163 -5.54 11.80 -18.45
C LYS A 163 -4.51 11.84 -17.33
N ARG A 164 -4.96 11.95 -16.10
CA ARG A 164 -4.08 11.81 -14.94
C ARG A 164 -3.70 10.35 -14.73
N ALA A 165 -2.52 10.13 -14.17
CA ALA A 165 -2.03 8.80 -13.80
C ALA A 165 -3.02 8.12 -12.86
N GLY A 166 -3.32 6.86 -13.11
CA GLY A 166 -4.28 6.09 -12.34
C GLY A 166 -4.05 4.59 -12.53
N ILE A 167 -4.90 3.82 -11.90
CA ILE A 167 -4.88 2.35 -11.94
C ILE A 167 -6.28 1.84 -12.34
N PRO A 168 -6.37 0.79 -13.18
CA PRO A 168 -7.62 0.10 -13.39
C PRO A 168 -8.10 -0.54 -12.08
N VAL A 169 -9.41 -0.51 -11.82
CA VAL A 169 -10.02 -1.04 -10.60
C VAL A 169 -11.16 -1.99 -10.90
N GLY A 170 -11.42 -2.91 -10.00
CA GLY A 170 -12.47 -3.91 -10.13
C GLY A 170 -12.31 -5.03 -9.10
N ASP A 171 -13.36 -5.83 -8.93
CA ASP A 171 -13.33 -6.98 -8.01
C ASP A 171 -12.40 -8.10 -8.54
N GLY A 172 -12.15 -8.14 -9.87
CA GLY A 172 -11.23 -9.07 -10.50
C GLY A 172 -9.76 -8.93 -10.07
N PHE A 173 -9.41 -7.86 -9.36
CA PHE A 173 -8.06 -7.65 -8.80
C PHE A 173 -7.82 -8.48 -7.53
N LEU A 174 -8.85 -8.98 -6.86
CA LEU A 174 -8.69 -9.87 -5.72
C LEU A 174 -8.06 -11.19 -6.16
N GLY A 175 -7.11 -11.69 -5.39
CA GLY A 175 -6.38 -12.93 -5.69
C GLY A 175 -5.22 -12.75 -6.67
N ARG A 176 -4.92 -11.52 -7.09
CA ARG A 176 -3.94 -11.24 -8.13
C ARG A 176 -2.69 -10.55 -7.58
N VAL A 177 -1.59 -10.74 -8.32
CA VAL A 177 -0.36 -9.97 -8.14
C VAL A 177 -0.20 -9.07 -9.35
N ILE A 178 -0.12 -7.77 -9.12
CA ILE A 178 -0.12 -6.74 -10.16
C ILE A 178 1.07 -5.78 -10.03
N SER A 179 1.42 -5.16 -11.14
CA SER A 179 2.36 -4.02 -11.17
C SER A 179 1.70 -2.75 -10.62
N PRO A 180 2.46 -1.69 -10.32
CA PRO A 180 1.89 -0.39 -9.95
C PRO A 180 1.00 0.26 -11.01
N LEU A 181 1.08 -0.20 -12.26
CA LEU A 181 0.22 0.23 -13.38
C LEU A 181 -1.08 -0.59 -13.49
N GLY A 182 -1.27 -1.60 -12.62
CA GLY A 182 -2.44 -2.49 -12.64
C GLY A 182 -2.31 -3.67 -13.60
N GLU A 183 -1.14 -3.89 -14.19
CA GLU A 183 -0.89 -5.01 -15.08
C GLU A 183 -0.64 -6.30 -14.29
N PRO A 184 -1.24 -7.44 -14.67
CA PRO A 184 -1.02 -8.70 -13.99
C PRO A 184 0.41 -9.22 -14.22
N ILE A 185 1.09 -9.59 -13.13
CA ILE A 185 2.44 -10.17 -13.17
C ILE A 185 2.50 -11.59 -12.60
N ASP A 186 1.33 -12.19 -12.32
CA ASP A 186 1.17 -13.52 -11.72
C ASP A 186 0.99 -14.65 -12.76
N GLY A 187 1.01 -14.33 -14.04
CA GLY A 187 0.84 -15.31 -15.13
C GLY A 187 -0.60 -15.84 -15.29
N LYS A 188 -1.59 -15.30 -14.57
CA LYS A 188 -2.98 -15.76 -14.61
C LYS A 188 -3.84 -15.10 -15.69
N GLY A 189 -3.23 -14.40 -16.65
CA GLY A 189 -3.92 -13.70 -17.73
C GLY A 189 -4.47 -12.33 -17.33
N PRO A 190 -5.16 -11.64 -18.29
CA PRO A 190 -5.67 -10.29 -18.08
C PRO A 190 -6.70 -10.23 -16.95
N ILE A 191 -6.87 -9.03 -16.38
CA ILE A 191 -7.81 -8.75 -15.30
C ILE A 191 -8.94 -7.89 -15.86
N GLU A 192 -10.20 -8.28 -15.60
CA GLU A 192 -11.35 -7.45 -15.92
C GLU A 192 -11.40 -6.25 -14.99
N SER A 193 -11.43 -5.06 -15.57
CA SER A 193 -11.58 -3.80 -14.86
C SER A 193 -12.95 -3.20 -15.11
N VAL A 194 -13.54 -2.60 -14.09
CA VAL A 194 -14.84 -1.92 -14.19
C VAL A 194 -14.70 -0.40 -14.19
N GLY A 195 -13.51 0.11 -13.96
CA GLY A 195 -13.24 1.55 -13.90
C GLY A 195 -11.76 1.87 -13.78
N TYR A 196 -11.48 3.15 -13.61
CA TYR A 196 -10.12 3.70 -13.50
C TYR A 196 -10.08 4.75 -12.40
N ASN A 197 -9.23 4.56 -11.39
CA ASN A 197 -9.06 5.50 -10.30
C ASN A 197 -7.73 6.25 -10.42
N PRO A 198 -7.70 7.59 -10.25
CA PRO A 198 -6.44 8.33 -10.20
C PRO A 198 -5.61 7.87 -9.01
N ILE A 199 -4.29 7.71 -9.20
CA ILE A 199 -3.38 7.34 -8.11
C ILE A 199 -3.23 8.48 -7.10
N GLU A 200 -3.29 9.72 -7.54
CA GLU A 200 -3.32 10.89 -6.69
C GLU A 200 -4.73 11.47 -6.60
N LYS A 201 -5.27 11.46 -5.39
CA LYS A 201 -6.59 11.98 -5.05
C LYS A 201 -6.53 12.66 -3.70
N GLN A 202 -7.30 13.71 -3.52
CA GLN A 202 -7.45 14.36 -2.23
C GLN A 202 -8.09 13.39 -1.21
N ALA A 203 -7.53 13.35 -0.01
CA ALA A 203 -8.09 12.57 1.08
C ALA A 203 -9.53 13.04 1.44
N PRO A 204 -10.39 12.14 1.93
CA PRO A 204 -11.71 12.51 2.42
C PRO A 204 -11.65 13.65 3.44
N GLY A 205 -12.57 14.60 3.34
CA GLY A 205 -12.66 15.75 4.24
C GLY A 205 -13.04 15.37 5.68
N ILE A 206 -12.88 16.31 6.61
CA ILE A 206 -13.18 16.10 8.04
C ILE A 206 -14.64 15.68 8.26
N LEU A 207 -15.57 16.29 7.52
CA LEU A 207 -17.00 16.02 7.65
C LEU A 207 -17.45 14.70 7.01
N GLU A 208 -16.60 14.08 6.21
CA GLU A 208 -16.86 12.78 5.55
C GLU A 208 -16.42 11.59 6.41
N ARG A 209 -15.63 11.85 7.44
CA ARG A 209 -15.07 10.83 8.35
C ARG A 209 -15.92 10.64 9.58
N GLN A 210 -15.85 9.45 10.16
CA GLN A 210 -16.35 9.15 11.50
C GLN A 210 -15.25 8.59 12.39
N SER A 211 -15.54 8.55 13.70
CA SER A 211 -14.60 8.04 14.70
C SER A 211 -14.27 6.57 14.47
N VAL A 212 -13.04 6.19 14.82
CA VAL A 212 -12.56 4.80 14.78
C VAL A 212 -12.96 4.11 16.09
N ASP A 213 -13.98 3.26 16.04
CA ASP A 213 -14.55 2.56 17.19
C ASP A 213 -14.80 1.06 16.94
N THR A 214 -14.45 0.59 15.75
CA THR A 214 -14.61 -0.81 15.37
C THR A 214 -13.26 -1.49 15.29
N PRO A 215 -13.03 -2.60 16.04
CA PRO A 215 -11.76 -3.30 16.04
C PRO A 215 -11.36 -3.86 14.68
N LEU A 216 -10.05 -3.80 14.37
CA LEU A 216 -9.42 -4.61 13.35
C LEU A 216 -8.48 -5.58 14.09
N HIS A 217 -8.92 -6.78 14.32
CA HIS A 217 -8.12 -7.78 15.02
C HIS A 217 -6.97 -8.28 14.14
N THR A 218 -5.76 -8.16 14.65
CA THR A 218 -4.56 -8.67 13.96
C THR A 218 -4.35 -10.16 14.18
N GLY A 219 -4.97 -10.72 15.22
CA GLY A 219 -4.73 -12.09 15.68
C GLY A 219 -3.42 -12.25 16.46
N ILE A 220 -2.71 -11.14 16.68
CA ILE A 220 -1.45 -11.11 17.43
C ILE A 220 -1.75 -10.63 18.85
N LEU A 221 -1.60 -11.54 19.81
CA LEU A 221 -1.99 -11.32 21.20
C LEU A 221 -1.39 -10.05 21.80
N ALA A 222 -0.10 -9.83 21.57
CA ALA A 222 0.61 -8.66 22.07
C ALA A 222 0.07 -7.34 21.51
N ILE A 223 -0.40 -7.34 20.25
CA ILE A 223 -0.93 -6.15 19.58
C ILE A 223 -2.38 -5.92 19.98
N ASP A 224 -3.25 -6.91 19.79
CA ASP A 224 -4.68 -6.79 20.03
C ASP A 224 -4.99 -6.44 21.50
N SER A 225 -4.14 -6.88 22.44
CA SER A 225 -4.31 -6.61 23.87
C SER A 225 -3.76 -5.27 24.34
N MET A 226 -2.59 -4.85 23.87
CA MET A 226 -1.88 -3.67 24.38
C MET A 226 -1.90 -2.46 23.43
N PHE A 227 -1.98 -2.69 22.13
CA PHE A 227 -1.90 -1.66 21.07
C PHE A 227 -2.97 -1.91 19.99
N PRO A 228 -4.25 -1.94 20.37
CA PRO A 228 -5.33 -2.32 19.48
C PRO A 228 -5.44 -1.38 18.28
N ILE A 229 -5.80 -1.96 17.14
CA ILE A 229 -5.98 -1.26 15.88
C ILE A 229 -7.46 -1.23 15.53
N GLY A 230 -7.95 -0.06 15.13
CA GLY A 230 -9.33 0.11 14.67
C GLY A 230 -9.44 0.23 13.15
N ARG A 231 -10.61 -0.10 12.61
CA ARG A 231 -10.90 0.05 11.18
C ARG A 231 -10.90 1.53 10.79
N GLY A 232 -9.99 1.91 9.90
CA GLY A 232 -9.76 3.30 9.52
C GLY A 232 -8.54 3.95 10.18
N GLN A 233 -7.86 3.26 11.08
CA GLN A 233 -6.65 3.74 11.76
C GLN A 233 -5.40 3.55 10.89
N ARG A 234 -4.39 4.39 11.13
CA ARG A 234 -3.04 4.27 10.57
C ARG A 234 -2.08 3.89 11.70
N GLU A 235 -1.65 2.63 11.72
CA GLU A 235 -0.74 2.15 12.76
C GLU A 235 0.61 1.76 12.14
N LEU A 236 1.66 2.46 12.52
CA LEU A 236 3.02 2.26 12.00
C LEU A 236 3.65 1.00 12.61
N ILE A 237 4.24 0.15 11.77
CA ILE A 237 5.14 -0.93 12.21
C ILE A 237 6.57 -0.48 11.93
N ILE A 238 7.36 -0.30 13.00
CA ILE A 238 8.70 0.28 12.90
C ILE A 238 9.73 -0.55 13.65
N GLY A 239 10.94 -0.66 13.12
CA GLY A 239 12.06 -1.38 13.74
C GLY A 239 13.15 -1.70 12.73
N ASP A 240 14.25 -2.27 13.20
CA ASP A 240 15.41 -2.63 12.40
C ASP A 240 15.09 -3.75 11.38
N ARG A 241 16.02 -4.00 10.48
CA ARG A 241 15.89 -5.11 9.52
C ARG A 241 15.75 -6.44 10.24
N GLN A 242 14.91 -7.33 9.70
CA GLN A 242 14.70 -8.70 10.19
C GLN A 242 14.10 -8.82 11.61
N THR A 243 13.49 -7.77 12.15
CA THR A 243 12.81 -7.81 13.46
C THR A 243 11.38 -8.37 13.40
N GLY A 244 10.89 -8.78 12.23
CA GLY A 244 9.56 -9.40 12.07
C GLY A 244 8.46 -8.45 11.59
N LYS A 245 8.78 -7.25 11.08
CA LYS A 245 7.78 -6.27 10.58
C LYS A 245 6.82 -6.87 9.57
N THR A 246 7.36 -7.48 8.50
CA THR A 246 6.57 -8.14 7.45
C THR A 246 5.72 -9.29 8.01
N SER A 247 6.24 -10.05 9.01
CA SER A 247 5.49 -11.14 9.64
C SER A 247 4.24 -10.64 10.36
N ILE A 248 4.35 -9.54 11.10
CA ILE A 248 3.19 -8.90 11.75
C ILE A 248 2.14 -8.49 10.71
N ALA A 249 2.57 -7.87 9.62
CA ALA A 249 1.67 -7.43 8.56
C ALA A 249 0.99 -8.63 7.86
N THR A 250 1.73 -9.71 7.59
CA THR A 250 1.16 -10.92 6.98
C THR A 250 0.21 -11.64 7.93
N ASP A 251 0.54 -11.76 9.23
CA ASP A 251 -0.35 -12.36 10.22
C ASP A 251 -1.65 -11.55 10.37
N ALA A 252 -1.56 -10.22 10.35
CA ALA A 252 -2.74 -9.36 10.33
C ALA A 252 -3.62 -9.62 9.09
N ILE A 253 -3.04 -9.85 7.90
CA ILE A 253 -3.78 -10.23 6.69
C ILE A 253 -4.43 -11.63 6.87
N LEU A 254 -3.67 -12.62 7.35
CA LEU A 254 -4.18 -13.97 7.58
C LEU A 254 -5.40 -13.99 8.51
N ASN A 255 -5.39 -13.13 9.51
CA ASN A 255 -6.47 -13.02 10.48
C ASN A 255 -7.75 -12.36 9.94
N GLN A 256 -7.75 -11.81 8.71
CA GLN A 256 -8.95 -11.20 8.12
C GLN A 256 -9.86 -12.19 7.42
N LYS A 257 -9.49 -13.47 7.37
CA LYS A 257 -10.33 -14.52 6.80
C LYS A 257 -11.72 -14.51 7.47
N ASP A 258 -12.77 -14.49 6.67
CA ASP A 258 -14.18 -14.51 7.09
C ASP A 258 -14.63 -13.30 7.98
N LYS A 259 -13.87 -12.17 7.92
CA LYS A 259 -14.18 -10.96 8.72
C LYS A 259 -14.66 -9.76 7.89
N ASP A 260 -15.02 -9.98 6.63
CA ASP A 260 -15.46 -8.94 5.68
C ASP A 260 -14.46 -7.77 5.57
N VAL A 261 -13.15 -8.10 5.55
CA VAL A 261 -12.05 -7.18 5.33
C VAL A 261 -11.26 -7.64 4.13
N LEU A 262 -11.15 -6.78 3.13
CA LEU A 262 -10.30 -6.99 1.97
C LEU A 262 -8.88 -6.51 2.28
N CYS A 263 -7.88 -7.15 1.69
CA CYS A 263 -6.50 -6.83 1.98
C CYS A 263 -5.74 -6.39 0.72
N ILE A 264 -4.87 -5.40 0.88
CA ILE A 264 -3.94 -4.98 -0.16
C ILE A 264 -2.53 -4.96 0.44
N TYR A 265 -1.63 -5.73 -0.14
CA TYR A 265 -0.23 -5.73 0.24
C TYR A 265 0.60 -5.02 -0.83
N VAL A 266 1.19 -3.89 -0.48
CA VAL A 266 2.02 -3.11 -1.39
C VAL A 266 3.49 -3.36 -1.07
N ALA A 267 4.17 -4.10 -1.94
CA ALA A 267 5.61 -4.34 -1.86
C ALA A 267 6.36 -3.22 -2.60
N ILE A 268 7.23 -2.50 -1.89
CA ILE A 268 7.96 -1.34 -2.42
C ILE A 268 9.46 -1.61 -2.34
N GLY A 269 10.12 -1.74 -3.49
CA GLY A 269 11.56 -1.98 -3.56
C GLY A 269 12.02 -3.27 -2.86
N GLN A 270 11.13 -4.26 -2.75
CA GLN A 270 11.42 -5.57 -2.18
C GLN A 270 12.08 -6.49 -3.21
N LYS A 271 12.87 -7.45 -2.74
CA LYS A 271 13.39 -8.52 -3.62
C LYS A 271 12.23 -9.36 -4.15
N ALA A 272 12.25 -9.71 -5.44
CA ALA A 272 11.22 -10.56 -6.06
C ALA A 272 11.01 -11.87 -5.29
N SER A 273 12.09 -12.49 -4.78
CA SER A 273 12.01 -13.69 -3.95
C SER A 273 11.25 -13.49 -2.62
N SER A 274 11.33 -12.30 -2.03
CA SER A 274 10.59 -11.95 -0.81
C SER A 274 9.11 -11.80 -1.10
N ILE A 275 8.77 -11.14 -2.21
CA ILE A 275 7.38 -10.98 -2.67
C ILE A 275 6.77 -12.35 -2.99
N ALA A 276 7.50 -13.19 -3.72
CA ALA A 276 7.06 -14.56 -4.04
C ALA A 276 6.81 -15.40 -2.78
N ARG A 277 7.64 -15.25 -1.74
CA ARG A 277 7.43 -15.93 -0.45
C ARG A 277 6.16 -15.44 0.23
N VAL A 278 5.93 -14.12 0.33
CA VAL A 278 4.70 -13.55 0.92
C VAL A 278 3.47 -14.05 0.15
N ALA A 279 3.49 -13.99 -1.19
CA ALA A 279 2.39 -14.48 -2.03
C ALA A 279 2.15 -15.99 -1.81
N GLY A 280 3.22 -16.80 -1.72
CA GLY A 280 3.13 -18.23 -1.43
C GLY A 280 2.56 -18.53 -0.05
N ASP A 281 2.97 -17.79 0.97
CA ASP A 281 2.46 -17.94 2.34
C ASP A 281 0.98 -17.56 2.41
N LEU A 282 0.57 -16.45 1.80
CA LEU A 282 -0.84 -16.05 1.72
C LEU A 282 -1.68 -17.06 0.92
N GLN A 283 -1.14 -17.59 -0.18
CA GLN A 283 -1.81 -18.63 -0.99
C GLN A 283 -2.01 -19.92 -0.19
N LYS A 284 -0.98 -20.37 0.53
CA LYS A 284 -1.02 -21.58 1.36
C LYS A 284 -2.11 -21.53 2.42
N HIS A 285 -2.36 -20.36 2.99
CA HIS A 285 -3.39 -20.16 4.02
C HIS A 285 -4.76 -19.72 3.44
N GLY A 286 -4.89 -19.66 2.11
CA GLY A 286 -6.14 -19.26 1.44
C GLY A 286 -6.43 -17.75 1.48
N ALA A 287 -5.50 -16.94 1.97
CA ALA A 287 -5.69 -15.49 2.14
C ALA A 287 -5.65 -14.72 0.81
N MET A 288 -5.12 -15.30 -0.26
CA MET A 288 -5.13 -14.66 -1.59
C MET A 288 -6.55 -14.41 -2.10
N SER A 289 -7.56 -15.17 -1.68
CA SER A 289 -8.95 -14.98 -2.14
C SER A 289 -9.54 -13.60 -1.81
N TYR A 290 -9.03 -12.94 -0.77
CA TYR A 290 -9.44 -11.59 -0.35
C TYR A 290 -8.28 -10.59 -0.35
N THR A 291 -7.14 -10.94 -0.97
CA THR A 291 -5.93 -10.11 -0.96
C THR A 291 -5.46 -9.80 -2.38
N THR A 292 -5.06 -8.57 -2.63
CA THR A 292 -4.34 -8.14 -3.83
C THR A 292 -2.91 -7.74 -3.45
N ILE A 293 -1.92 -8.17 -4.23
CA ILE A 293 -0.53 -7.74 -4.06
C ILE A 293 -0.17 -6.76 -5.17
N VAL A 294 0.24 -5.55 -4.79
CA VAL A 294 0.81 -4.55 -5.71
C VAL A 294 2.33 -4.59 -5.53
N ALA A 295 3.06 -4.98 -6.55
CA ALA A 295 4.49 -5.23 -6.44
C ALA A 295 5.31 -4.29 -7.32
N ALA A 296 6.18 -3.51 -6.66
CA ALA A 296 7.31 -2.81 -7.26
C ALA A 296 8.59 -3.42 -6.68
N THR A 297 9.31 -4.17 -7.49
CA THR A 297 10.51 -4.90 -7.04
C THR A 297 11.72 -3.96 -6.90
N ALA A 298 12.78 -4.45 -6.28
CA ALA A 298 14.03 -3.69 -6.16
C ALA A 298 14.75 -3.48 -7.50
N SER A 299 14.40 -4.23 -8.54
CA SER A 299 14.91 -4.08 -9.91
C SER A 299 14.07 -3.12 -10.76
N ASP A 300 12.87 -2.78 -10.31
CA ASP A 300 12.01 -1.84 -11.03
C ASP A 300 12.53 -0.40 -10.86
N SER A 301 12.19 0.44 -11.81
CA SER A 301 12.59 1.85 -11.81
C SER A 301 12.07 2.61 -10.58
N ALA A 302 12.78 3.65 -10.17
CA ALA A 302 12.35 4.49 -9.05
C ALA A 302 10.92 5.08 -9.24
N PRO A 303 10.50 5.51 -10.44
CA PRO A 303 9.11 5.91 -10.69
C PRO A 303 8.07 4.84 -10.35
N LEU A 304 8.28 3.58 -10.70
CA LEU A 304 7.37 2.49 -10.35
C LEU A 304 7.29 2.25 -8.84
N GLN A 305 8.43 2.30 -8.15
CA GLN A 305 8.48 2.21 -6.69
C GLN A 305 7.76 3.40 -6.02
N TYR A 306 7.85 4.59 -6.62
CA TYR A 306 7.18 5.80 -6.15
C TYR A 306 5.67 5.71 -6.27
N ILE A 307 5.13 5.26 -7.41
CA ILE A 307 3.67 5.21 -7.60
C ILE A 307 3.00 4.02 -6.92
N ALA A 308 3.74 2.96 -6.57
CA ALA A 308 3.19 1.72 -6.02
C ALA A 308 2.25 1.93 -4.80
N PRO A 309 2.61 2.68 -3.75
CA PRO A 309 1.71 2.89 -2.62
C PRO A 309 0.46 3.70 -2.99
N TYR A 310 0.57 4.65 -3.88
CA TYR A 310 -0.58 5.42 -4.37
C TYR A 310 -1.53 4.56 -5.22
N ALA A 311 -0.99 3.68 -6.06
CA ALA A 311 -1.75 2.73 -6.84
C ALA A 311 -2.52 1.75 -5.94
N GLY A 312 -1.86 1.19 -4.93
CA GLY A 312 -2.51 0.34 -3.92
C GLY A 312 -3.61 1.06 -3.18
N THR A 313 -3.39 2.34 -2.80
CA THR A 313 -4.40 3.17 -2.14
C THR A 313 -5.59 3.48 -3.05
N ALA A 314 -5.36 3.77 -4.33
CA ALA A 314 -6.43 4.02 -5.30
C ALA A 314 -7.32 2.78 -5.50
N LEU A 315 -6.73 1.57 -5.47
CA LEU A 315 -7.49 0.32 -5.46
C LEU A 315 -8.25 0.12 -4.14
N ALA A 316 -7.64 0.45 -2.99
CA ALA A 316 -8.33 0.41 -1.69
C ALA A 316 -9.54 1.34 -1.64
N GLU A 317 -9.42 2.55 -2.19
CA GLU A 317 -10.51 3.52 -2.28
C GLU A 317 -11.70 3.03 -3.13
N TYR A 318 -11.44 2.22 -4.16
CA TYR A 318 -12.51 1.58 -4.91
C TYR A 318 -13.37 0.69 -4.02
N PHE A 319 -12.75 -0.15 -3.19
CA PHE A 319 -13.48 -1.02 -2.26
C PHE A 319 -14.11 -0.23 -1.11
N MET A 320 -13.41 0.77 -0.57
CA MET A 320 -13.97 1.67 0.46
C MET A 320 -15.23 2.38 -0.04
N GLY A 321 -15.22 2.85 -1.32
CA GLY A 321 -16.38 3.45 -1.96
C GLY A 321 -17.57 2.50 -2.14
N LYS A 322 -17.36 1.18 -2.09
CA LYS A 322 -18.39 0.14 -2.04
C LYS A 322 -18.85 -0.20 -0.61
N GLY A 323 -18.44 0.56 0.39
CA GLY A 323 -18.76 0.30 1.79
C GLY A 323 -17.96 -0.82 2.44
N LYS A 324 -16.88 -1.32 1.79
CA LYS A 324 -16.04 -2.39 2.33
C LYS A 324 -14.95 -1.85 3.25
N SER A 325 -14.55 -2.66 4.22
CA SER A 325 -13.36 -2.41 5.02
C SER A 325 -12.13 -2.98 4.31
N VAL A 326 -11.06 -2.19 4.23
CA VAL A 326 -9.82 -2.57 3.58
C VAL A 326 -8.66 -2.45 4.58
N LEU A 327 -7.81 -3.47 4.64
CA LEU A 327 -6.51 -3.42 5.30
C LEU A 327 -5.44 -3.24 4.22
N ILE A 328 -4.70 -2.14 4.27
CA ILE A 328 -3.58 -1.89 3.36
C ILE A 328 -2.25 -1.89 4.10
N VAL A 329 -1.29 -2.65 3.58
CA VAL A 329 0.08 -2.73 4.09
C VAL A 329 1.02 -2.05 3.10
N TYR A 330 1.92 -1.20 3.58
CA TYR A 330 2.98 -0.59 2.76
C TYR A 330 4.35 -1.09 3.23
N ASP A 331 4.93 -2.04 2.53
CA ASP A 331 6.21 -2.68 2.89
C ASP A 331 7.30 -2.35 1.83
N ASP A 332 8.12 -1.29 2.01
CA ASP A 332 8.16 -0.33 3.13
C ASP A 332 8.24 1.13 2.63
N LEU A 333 7.81 2.05 3.48
CA LEU A 333 7.85 3.48 3.17
C LEU A 333 9.26 4.10 3.24
N SER A 334 10.24 3.43 3.86
CA SER A 334 11.63 3.87 3.82
C SER A 334 12.19 3.79 2.40
N LYS A 335 11.91 2.69 1.68
CA LYS A 335 12.30 2.54 0.26
C LYS A 335 11.50 3.47 -0.65
N HIS A 336 10.22 3.70 -0.35
CA HIS A 336 9.41 4.70 -1.03
C HIS A 336 10.06 6.09 -0.98
N ALA A 337 10.49 6.52 0.21
CA ALA A 337 11.20 7.79 0.38
C ALA A 337 12.52 7.83 -0.39
N VAL A 338 13.28 6.72 -0.42
CA VAL A 338 14.53 6.62 -1.19
C VAL A 338 14.27 6.76 -2.69
N ALA A 339 13.23 6.10 -3.22
CA ALA A 339 12.83 6.24 -4.62
C ALA A 339 12.45 7.70 -4.95
N TYR A 340 11.67 8.35 -4.09
CA TYR A 340 11.31 9.76 -4.25
C TYR A 340 12.52 10.70 -4.18
N ARG A 341 13.48 10.43 -3.30
CA ARG A 341 14.74 11.16 -3.23
C ARG A 341 15.53 11.05 -4.54
N ALA A 342 15.64 9.84 -5.09
CA ALA A 342 16.33 9.61 -6.36
C ALA A 342 15.68 10.42 -7.50
N ILE A 343 14.35 10.33 -7.64
CA ILE A 343 13.59 11.09 -8.65
C ILE A 343 13.79 12.61 -8.47
N SER A 344 13.70 13.10 -7.23
CA SER A 344 13.83 14.53 -6.94
C SER A 344 15.21 15.07 -7.25
N LEU A 345 16.27 14.30 -7.01
CA LEU A 345 17.64 14.66 -7.37
C LEU A 345 17.85 14.68 -8.89
N LEU A 346 17.25 13.72 -9.62
CA LEU A 346 17.28 13.68 -11.08
C LEU A 346 16.53 14.89 -11.69
N LEU A 347 15.42 15.29 -11.08
CA LEU A 347 14.67 16.51 -11.42
C LEU A 347 15.35 17.80 -10.91
N ARG A 348 16.58 17.71 -10.37
CA ARG A 348 17.37 18.85 -9.85
C ARG A 348 16.67 19.66 -8.76
N ARG A 349 15.73 19.07 -8.03
CA ARG A 349 15.12 19.70 -6.86
C ARG A 349 16.16 19.86 -5.75
N SER A 350 16.13 20.99 -5.04
CA SER A 350 17.09 21.27 -3.97
C SER A 350 16.98 20.23 -2.84
N PRO A 351 18.07 19.55 -2.48
CA PRO A 351 18.07 18.58 -1.40
C PRO A 351 18.02 19.29 -0.03
N GLY A 352 17.28 18.69 0.91
CA GLY A 352 17.24 19.05 2.31
C GLY A 352 17.98 18.06 3.21
N ARG A 353 17.45 17.81 4.42
CA ARG A 353 18.03 16.87 5.39
C ARG A 353 18.18 15.47 4.77
N GLU A 354 19.33 14.83 4.95
CA GLU A 354 19.68 13.51 4.41
C GLU A 354 19.46 13.40 2.88
N ALA A 355 19.61 14.53 2.17
CA ALA A 355 19.37 14.68 0.74
C ALA A 355 17.91 14.40 0.29
N TYR A 356 16.95 14.30 1.21
CA TYR A 356 15.54 14.25 0.85
C TYR A 356 15.03 15.62 0.40
N PRO A 357 14.09 15.69 -0.54
CA PRO A 357 13.44 16.95 -0.91
C PRO A 357 12.60 17.51 0.25
N GLY A 358 12.39 18.82 0.27
CA GLY A 358 11.68 19.50 1.36
C GLY A 358 10.24 19.05 1.56
N ASP A 359 9.62 18.44 0.56
CA ASP A 359 8.24 17.97 0.55
C ASP A 359 8.09 16.47 0.90
N VAL A 360 9.14 15.80 1.38
CA VAL A 360 9.08 14.36 1.73
C VAL A 360 8.06 14.07 2.86
N PHE A 361 7.80 15.02 3.75
CA PHE A 361 6.71 14.90 4.72
C PHE A 361 5.35 14.82 4.00
N TYR A 362 5.13 15.69 3.04
CA TYR A 362 3.90 15.72 2.26
C TYR A 362 3.72 14.47 1.39
N LEU A 363 4.81 13.86 0.92
CA LEU A 363 4.79 12.57 0.22
C LEU A 363 4.01 11.50 1.03
N HIS A 364 4.36 11.31 2.29
CA HIS A 364 3.73 10.30 3.14
C HIS A 364 2.40 10.76 3.74
N SER A 365 2.25 12.06 4.07
CA SER A 365 1.02 12.56 4.65
C SER A 365 -0.14 12.52 3.66
N ARG A 366 0.05 12.95 2.40
CA ARG A 366 -1.00 12.86 1.38
C ARG A 366 -1.40 11.42 1.01
N LEU A 367 -0.50 10.45 1.22
CA LEU A 367 -0.78 9.03 1.07
C LEU A 367 -1.61 8.50 2.25
N LEU A 368 -1.10 8.67 3.47
CA LEU A 368 -1.66 8.06 4.67
C LEU A 368 -2.96 8.72 5.13
N GLU A 369 -3.15 10.01 4.86
CA GLU A 369 -4.42 10.70 5.15
C GLU A 369 -5.62 10.17 4.36
N ARG A 370 -5.40 9.44 3.27
CA ARG A 370 -6.46 8.76 2.51
C ARG A 370 -7.04 7.55 3.26
N SER A 371 -6.30 7.05 4.27
CA SER A 371 -6.77 5.99 5.15
C SER A 371 -7.61 6.58 6.27
N CYS A 372 -8.88 6.19 6.30
CA CYS A 372 -9.86 6.68 7.27
C CYS A 372 -11.07 5.75 7.32
N ARG A 373 -11.99 6.02 8.24
CA ARG A 373 -13.34 5.45 8.25
C ARG A 373 -14.33 6.48 7.74
N MET A 374 -15.09 6.11 6.72
CA MET A 374 -16.16 6.95 6.16
C MET A 374 -17.40 6.89 7.04
N ARG A 375 -18.17 7.97 7.05
CA ARG A 375 -19.48 8.00 7.70
C ARG A 375 -20.43 6.99 7.07
N ASP A 376 -21.34 6.46 7.88
CA ASP A 376 -22.29 5.41 7.45
C ASP A 376 -23.22 5.91 6.33
N ASP A 377 -23.62 7.17 6.36
CA ASP A 377 -24.41 7.81 5.30
C ASP A 377 -23.65 8.01 3.98
N LEU A 378 -22.33 7.88 4.00
CA LEU A 378 -21.45 7.90 2.82
C LEU A 378 -20.93 6.48 2.46
N GLY A 379 -21.61 5.44 2.96
CA GLY A 379 -21.29 4.03 2.68
C GLY A 379 -20.55 3.29 3.78
N GLY A 380 -20.04 3.96 4.81
CA GLY A 380 -19.44 3.30 6.00
C GLY A 380 -18.15 2.53 5.78
N GLY A 381 -17.56 2.57 4.58
CA GLY A 381 -16.31 1.87 4.27
C GLY A 381 -15.11 2.44 5.02
N SER A 382 -14.03 1.65 5.10
CA SER A 382 -12.81 2.09 5.76
C SER A 382 -11.55 1.59 5.09
N ILE A 383 -10.45 2.34 5.22
CA ILE A 383 -9.10 1.90 4.90
C ILE A 383 -8.25 1.99 6.15
N THR A 384 -7.78 0.85 6.65
CA THR A 384 -6.82 0.75 7.76
C THR A 384 -5.43 0.57 7.19
N ALA A 385 -4.49 1.43 7.54
CA ALA A 385 -3.14 1.39 7.02
C ALA A 385 -2.14 0.83 8.02
N LEU A 386 -1.32 -0.11 7.58
CA LEU A 386 -0.13 -0.60 8.28
C LEU A 386 1.12 -0.22 7.46
N PRO A 387 1.58 1.03 7.55
CA PRO A 387 2.87 1.41 6.98
C PRO A 387 4.01 0.73 7.76
N ILE A 388 5.02 0.28 7.01
CA ILE A 388 6.26 -0.27 7.58
C ILE A 388 7.38 0.73 7.33
N VAL A 389 8.18 1.00 8.37
CA VAL A 389 9.40 1.82 8.28
C VAL A 389 10.58 1.06 8.88
N GLU A 390 11.71 1.09 8.20
CA GLU A 390 12.97 0.53 8.70
C GLU A 390 13.76 1.58 9.49
N THR A 391 14.26 1.17 10.64
CA THR A 391 15.27 1.92 11.43
C THR A 391 16.65 1.31 11.24
N GLN A 392 17.66 2.04 11.67
CA GLN A 392 19.05 1.57 11.79
C GLN A 392 19.46 1.72 13.26
N ALA A 393 19.88 0.60 13.88
CA ALA A 393 20.25 0.54 15.28
C ALA A 393 19.19 1.11 16.26
N GLY A 394 17.90 0.92 15.94
CA GLY A 394 16.78 1.40 16.73
C GLY A 394 16.56 2.92 16.73
N ASP A 395 17.24 3.67 15.85
CA ASP A 395 17.11 5.13 15.80
C ASP A 395 15.77 5.58 15.22
N VAL A 396 14.83 5.90 16.10
CA VAL A 396 13.52 6.48 15.76
C VAL A 396 13.59 8.00 15.52
N SER A 397 14.72 8.65 15.82
CA SER A 397 14.92 10.09 15.63
C SER A 397 15.40 10.46 14.21
N ALA A 398 15.67 9.47 13.36
CA ALA A 398 16.00 9.65 11.96
C ALA A 398 14.85 10.34 11.21
N TYR A 399 15.15 10.92 10.04
CA TYR A 399 14.22 11.84 9.38
C TYR A 399 12.91 11.17 8.93
N ILE A 400 12.98 10.03 8.25
CA ILE A 400 11.77 9.34 7.77
C ILE A 400 10.96 8.72 8.92
N PRO A 401 11.56 8.00 9.90
CA PRO A 401 10.85 7.54 11.09
C PRO A 401 10.06 8.65 11.80
N THR A 402 10.70 9.76 12.11
CA THR A 402 10.07 10.91 12.79
C THR A 402 8.86 11.44 12.03
N ASN A 403 8.99 11.58 10.70
CA ASN A 403 7.90 12.06 9.85
C ASN A 403 6.71 11.10 9.90
N VAL A 404 6.93 9.80 9.71
CA VAL A 404 5.83 8.82 9.64
C VAL A 404 5.17 8.62 11.01
N ILE A 405 5.93 8.63 12.13
CA ILE A 405 5.38 8.61 13.50
C ILE A 405 4.42 9.79 13.73
N SER A 406 4.74 10.97 13.20
CA SER A 406 3.88 12.16 13.38
C SER A 406 2.60 12.12 12.54
N ILE A 407 2.62 11.41 11.39
CA ILE A 407 1.46 11.28 10.49
C ILE A 407 0.48 10.19 10.98
N THR A 408 1.00 9.14 11.62
CA THR A 408 0.22 7.97 12.02
C THR A 408 -0.48 8.14 13.37
N ASP A 409 -1.48 7.31 13.63
CA ASP A 409 -2.29 7.30 14.85
C ASP A 409 -1.67 6.41 15.95
N GLY A 410 -0.44 6.01 15.79
CA GLY A 410 0.33 5.19 16.71
C GLY A 410 1.43 4.43 16.00
N GLN A 411 2.23 3.71 16.80
CA GLN A 411 3.32 2.89 16.30
C GLN A 411 3.51 1.62 17.13
N ILE A 412 3.81 0.53 16.45
CA ILE A 412 4.28 -0.74 17.01
C ILE A 412 5.80 -0.79 16.77
N PHE A 413 6.57 -0.61 17.81
CA PHE A 413 8.03 -0.63 17.74
C PHE A 413 8.57 -2.04 18.00
N LEU A 414 9.34 -2.55 17.05
CA LEU A 414 10.01 -3.85 17.17
C LEU A 414 11.48 -3.66 17.52
N GLU A 415 11.87 -4.24 18.64
CA GLU A 415 13.20 -4.10 19.23
C GLU A 415 14.07 -5.30 18.86
N THR A 416 15.27 -5.03 18.34
CA THR A 416 16.24 -6.05 17.94
C THR A 416 16.70 -6.92 19.12
N GLU A 417 16.83 -6.34 20.30
CA GLU A 417 17.24 -7.04 21.51
C GLU A 417 16.20 -8.09 21.95
N LEU A 418 14.91 -7.73 21.91
CA LEU A 418 13.81 -8.67 22.17
C LEU A 418 13.80 -9.80 21.14
N PHE A 419 13.98 -9.48 19.86
CA PHE A 419 14.04 -10.47 18.80
C PHE A 419 15.18 -11.46 19.01
N ASN A 420 16.38 -10.98 19.31
CA ASN A 420 17.57 -11.81 19.55
C ASN A 420 17.44 -12.66 20.83
N SER A 421 16.68 -12.22 21.82
CA SER A 421 16.37 -13.00 23.03
C SER A 421 15.25 -14.03 22.85
N GLY A 422 14.72 -14.17 21.60
CA GLY A 422 13.67 -15.15 21.29
C GLY A 422 12.27 -14.74 21.78
N ILE A 423 12.04 -13.45 22.01
CA ILE A 423 10.70 -12.89 22.29
C ILE A 423 10.09 -12.44 20.97
N MET A 424 9.15 -13.21 20.46
CA MET A 424 8.45 -12.93 19.20
C MET A 424 6.95 -12.96 19.40
N PRO A 425 6.19 -11.92 18.94
CA PRO A 425 6.69 -10.71 18.27
C PRO A 425 7.51 -9.82 19.22
N ALA A 426 8.54 -9.18 18.68
CA ALA A 426 9.52 -8.39 19.43
C ALA A 426 8.99 -6.97 19.78
N VAL A 427 7.75 -6.87 20.21
CA VAL A 427 7.07 -5.58 20.47
C VAL A 427 7.57 -4.98 21.79
N ASN A 428 8.12 -3.78 21.71
CA ASN A 428 8.51 -3.02 22.89
C ASN A 428 7.29 -2.30 23.49
N PRO A 429 6.87 -2.64 24.74
CA PRO A 429 5.68 -2.06 25.37
C PRO A 429 5.87 -0.60 25.81
N GLY A 430 7.11 -0.14 26.02
CA GLY A 430 7.40 1.21 26.53
C GLY A 430 7.18 2.30 25.49
N ILE A 431 7.58 2.04 24.23
CA ILE A 431 7.55 3.04 23.15
C ILE A 431 6.50 2.76 22.07
N SER A 432 5.83 1.61 22.12
CA SER A 432 4.67 1.33 21.27
C SER A 432 3.42 2.02 21.81
N VAL A 433 2.62 2.60 20.94
CA VAL A 433 1.42 3.38 21.29
C VAL A 433 0.34 3.19 20.22
N SER A 434 -0.90 2.96 20.65
CA SER A 434 -2.10 3.18 19.82
C SER A 434 -2.86 4.37 20.39
N ARG A 435 -3.08 5.41 19.58
CA ARG A 435 -3.81 6.62 20.01
C ARG A 435 -5.32 6.40 20.06
N VAL A 436 -5.84 5.41 19.34
CA VAL A 436 -7.25 5.00 19.42
C VAL A 436 -7.47 4.18 20.70
N GLY A 437 -6.53 3.29 21.02
CA GLY A 437 -6.54 2.53 22.27
C GLY A 437 -7.80 1.70 22.46
N GLY A 438 -8.35 1.70 23.67
CA GLY A 438 -9.48 0.85 24.06
C GLY A 438 -10.78 1.06 23.29
N ASP A 439 -10.91 2.10 22.47
CA ASP A 439 -12.08 2.30 21.61
C ASP A 439 -12.03 1.36 20.39
N ALA A 440 -10.83 0.89 20.06
CA ALA A 440 -10.59 -0.17 19.06
C ALA A 440 -10.57 -1.58 19.68
N GLN A 441 -11.14 -1.79 20.85
CA GLN A 441 -11.25 -3.11 21.50
C GLN A 441 -12.70 -3.48 21.79
N ILE A 442 -13.00 -4.77 21.71
CA ILE A 442 -14.25 -5.30 22.28
C ILE A 442 -14.21 -5.13 23.81
N LYS A 443 -15.38 -4.96 24.44
CA LYS A 443 -15.48 -4.70 25.88
C LYS A 443 -14.86 -5.81 26.73
N ALA A 444 -14.93 -7.06 26.28
CA ALA A 444 -14.27 -8.19 26.93
C ALA A 444 -12.75 -8.02 26.97
N MET A 445 -12.12 -7.70 25.84
CA MET A 445 -10.67 -7.47 25.76
C MET A 445 -10.26 -6.27 26.63
N LYS A 446 -10.96 -5.15 26.53
CA LYS A 446 -10.70 -3.95 27.33
C LYS A 446 -10.75 -4.25 28.84
N LYS A 447 -11.67 -5.14 29.28
CA LYS A 447 -11.79 -5.56 30.69
C LYS A 447 -10.58 -6.38 31.16
N VAL A 448 -10.12 -7.35 30.37
CA VAL A 448 -9.06 -8.28 30.79
C VAL A 448 -7.64 -7.77 30.55
N ALA A 449 -7.45 -6.94 29.51
CA ALA A 449 -6.13 -6.46 29.11
C ALA A 449 -5.76 -5.08 29.68
N GLY A 450 -6.66 -4.40 30.41
CA GLY A 450 -6.49 -3.02 30.84
C GLY A 450 -5.21 -2.74 31.64
N SER A 451 -4.73 -3.69 32.43
CA SER A 451 -3.47 -3.59 33.21
C SER A 451 -2.25 -4.23 32.53
N LEU A 452 -2.44 -4.99 31.45
CA LEU A 452 -1.41 -5.85 30.88
C LEU A 452 -0.16 -5.06 30.42
N LYS A 453 -0.37 -3.97 29.70
CA LYS A 453 0.73 -3.09 29.24
C LYS A 453 1.54 -2.56 30.41
N LEU A 454 0.89 -2.11 31.49
CA LEU A 454 1.56 -1.59 32.67
C LEU A 454 2.37 -2.70 33.37
N LEU A 455 1.78 -3.87 33.57
CA LEU A 455 2.45 -5.02 34.20
C LEU A 455 3.68 -5.46 33.39
N TYR A 456 3.56 -5.51 32.06
CA TYR A 456 4.68 -5.88 31.21
C TYR A 456 5.78 -4.81 31.22
N SER A 457 5.43 -3.52 31.19
CA SER A 457 6.42 -2.43 31.27
C SER A 457 7.16 -2.45 32.61
N GLN A 458 6.46 -2.62 33.73
CA GLN A 458 7.05 -2.77 35.05
C GLN A 458 7.99 -3.98 35.15
N TYR A 459 7.60 -5.11 34.57
CA TYR A 459 8.47 -6.28 34.49
C TYR A 459 9.78 -5.97 33.75
N ARG A 460 9.71 -5.30 32.60
CA ARG A 460 10.90 -4.92 31.83
C ARG A 460 11.86 -4.03 32.61
N GLU A 461 11.34 -3.08 33.37
CA GLU A 461 12.13 -2.23 34.27
C GLU A 461 12.77 -3.07 35.38
N LEU A 462 11.98 -3.88 36.07
CA LEU A 462 12.48 -4.73 37.18
C LEU A 462 13.49 -5.77 36.69
N GLN A 463 13.31 -6.33 35.48
CA GLN A 463 14.24 -7.30 34.88
C GLN A 463 15.65 -6.71 34.72
N SER A 464 15.75 -5.44 34.31
CA SER A 464 17.05 -4.76 34.20
C SER A 464 17.74 -4.58 35.56
N PHE A 465 16.97 -4.25 36.61
CA PHE A 465 17.50 -4.12 37.97
C PHE A 465 17.86 -5.48 38.60
N ALA A 466 17.08 -6.52 38.33
CA ALA A 466 17.31 -7.87 38.87
C ALA A 466 18.64 -8.48 38.40
N GLN A 467 19.15 -8.08 37.23
CA GLN A 467 20.46 -8.50 36.75
C GLN A 467 21.65 -7.98 37.61
N PHE A 468 21.44 -6.89 38.36
CA PHE A 468 22.49 -6.23 39.13
C PHE A 468 22.35 -6.41 40.65
N GLY A 469 21.23 -6.96 41.18
CA GLY A 469 20.94 -7.08 42.60
C GLY A 469 20.74 -8.52 43.09
N SER A 470 21.37 -8.92 44.16
CA SER A 470 21.29 -10.27 44.75
C SER A 470 20.12 -10.50 45.72
N ASP A 471 19.60 -9.43 46.35
CA ASP A 471 18.53 -9.52 47.37
C ASP A 471 17.26 -8.76 46.91
N LEU A 472 16.36 -9.48 46.26
CA LEU A 472 15.05 -8.97 45.91
C LEU A 472 14.03 -9.31 47.00
N ASP A 473 13.17 -8.36 47.37
CA ASP A 473 12.07 -8.61 48.29
C ASP A 473 11.01 -9.55 47.69
N ALA A 474 10.09 -10.06 48.53
CA ALA A 474 9.07 -11.03 48.11
C ALA A 474 8.08 -10.45 47.10
N ASP A 475 7.75 -9.16 47.16
CA ASP A 475 6.83 -8.49 46.24
C ASP A 475 7.48 -8.36 44.85
N THR A 476 8.73 -7.91 44.79
CA THR A 476 9.50 -7.82 43.54
C THR A 476 9.68 -9.19 42.89
N LYS A 477 9.96 -10.25 43.67
CA LYS A 477 10.04 -11.63 43.15
C LYS A 477 8.68 -12.08 42.54
N SER A 478 7.57 -11.76 43.21
CA SER A 478 6.23 -12.09 42.72
C SER A 478 5.90 -11.37 41.40
N ARG A 479 6.25 -10.07 41.30
CA ARG A 479 6.05 -9.29 40.06
C ARG A 479 6.93 -9.78 38.93
N LEU A 480 8.18 -10.17 39.20
CA LEU A 480 9.05 -10.77 38.20
C LEU A 480 8.47 -12.11 37.70
N ALA A 481 8.01 -12.97 38.62
CA ALA A 481 7.40 -14.25 38.27
C ALA A 481 6.12 -14.09 37.45
N LEU A 482 5.28 -13.09 37.72
CA LEU A 482 4.12 -12.77 36.91
C LEU A 482 4.53 -12.25 35.52
N GLY A 483 5.52 -11.36 35.48
CA GLY A 483 6.01 -10.78 34.22
C GLY A 483 6.63 -11.81 33.30
N GLU A 484 7.37 -12.80 33.81
CA GLU A 484 7.90 -13.92 33.03
C GLU A 484 6.77 -14.72 32.36
N ARG A 485 5.66 -14.93 33.06
CA ARG A 485 4.48 -15.61 32.53
C ARG A 485 3.76 -14.78 31.48
N ILE A 486 3.63 -13.48 31.70
CA ILE A 486 3.09 -12.55 30.71
C ILE A 486 3.91 -12.62 29.43
N VAL A 487 5.26 -12.55 29.53
CA VAL A 487 6.14 -12.67 28.36
C VAL A 487 5.97 -14.02 27.66
N ALA A 488 5.84 -15.11 28.41
CA ALA A 488 5.65 -16.43 27.83
C ALA A 488 4.33 -16.54 27.07
N VAL A 489 3.23 -16.01 27.61
CA VAL A 489 1.91 -15.95 26.98
C VAL A 489 1.90 -15.04 25.73
N LEU A 490 2.63 -13.93 25.77
CA LEU A 490 2.68 -13.00 24.63
C LEU A 490 3.53 -13.52 23.47
N LYS A 491 4.34 -14.58 23.66
CA LYS A 491 5.09 -15.21 22.58
C LYS A 491 4.15 -15.95 21.65
N GLN A 492 4.25 -15.66 20.37
CA GLN A 492 3.40 -16.23 19.33
C GLN A 492 4.21 -16.57 18.09
N LYS A 493 3.97 -17.75 17.51
CA LYS A 493 4.61 -18.16 16.25
C LYS A 493 4.01 -17.40 15.07
N ASN A 494 4.83 -17.07 14.09
CA ASN A 494 4.38 -16.51 12.82
C ASN A 494 3.40 -17.47 12.11
N GLY A 495 2.41 -16.91 11.42
CA GLY A 495 1.40 -17.68 10.70
C GLY A 495 0.37 -18.40 11.60
N SER A 496 0.27 -17.99 12.86
CA SER A 496 -0.64 -18.60 13.83
C SER A 496 -1.49 -17.55 14.54
N PRO A 497 -2.30 -16.75 13.80
CA PRO A 497 -3.15 -15.75 14.41
C PRO A 497 -4.19 -16.42 15.34
N LYS A 498 -4.42 -15.82 16.51
CA LYS A 498 -5.38 -16.28 17.51
C LYS A 498 -6.69 -15.51 17.41
N GLU A 499 -7.81 -16.21 17.56
CA GLU A 499 -9.11 -15.58 17.63
C GLU A 499 -9.28 -14.76 18.90
N VAL A 500 -10.02 -13.63 18.83
CA VAL A 500 -10.17 -12.69 19.94
C VAL A 500 -10.79 -13.30 21.20
N ALA A 501 -11.74 -14.24 21.08
CA ALA A 501 -12.33 -14.91 22.25
C ALA A 501 -11.29 -15.77 22.98
N GLN A 502 -10.44 -16.49 22.25
CA GLN A 502 -9.32 -17.25 22.81
C GLN A 502 -8.27 -16.33 23.43
N GLN A 503 -7.98 -15.19 22.80
CA GLN A 503 -7.09 -14.18 23.37
C GLN A 503 -7.61 -13.66 24.72
N VAL A 504 -8.91 -13.40 24.84
CA VAL A 504 -9.55 -12.98 26.12
C VAL A 504 -9.36 -14.03 27.19
N CYS A 505 -9.56 -15.31 26.89
CA CYS A 505 -9.41 -16.41 27.85
C CYS A 505 -7.98 -16.53 28.40
N ILE A 506 -6.96 -16.49 27.52
CA ILE A 506 -5.56 -16.63 27.97
C ILE A 506 -5.07 -15.39 28.72
N ILE A 507 -5.48 -14.18 28.31
CA ILE A 507 -5.14 -12.95 29.05
C ILE A 507 -5.80 -12.96 30.41
N TYR A 508 -7.06 -13.40 30.48
CA TYR A 508 -7.75 -13.58 31.77
C TYR A 508 -6.96 -14.53 32.68
N ALA A 509 -6.53 -15.68 32.17
CA ALA A 509 -5.78 -16.67 32.93
C ALA A 509 -4.46 -16.10 33.50
N VAL A 510 -3.68 -15.37 32.71
CA VAL A 510 -2.41 -14.82 33.18
C VAL A 510 -2.60 -13.64 34.14
N THR A 511 -3.55 -12.75 33.88
CA THR A 511 -3.77 -11.55 34.73
C THR A 511 -4.45 -11.88 36.07
N HIS A 512 -5.20 -12.99 36.16
CA HIS A 512 -5.86 -13.43 37.40
C HIS A 512 -5.09 -14.53 38.16
N GLY A 513 -3.82 -14.79 37.74
CA GLY A 513 -2.90 -15.64 38.51
C GLY A 513 -3.08 -17.15 38.31
N TYR A 514 -3.91 -17.63 37.39
CA TYR A 514 -4.08 -19.06 37.10
C TYR A 514 -2.79 -19.75 36.65
N LEU A 515 -1.85 -18.99 36.07
CA LEU A 515 -0.57 -19.52 35.63
C LEU A 515 0.52 -19.52 36.71
N THR A 516 0.22 -19.06 37.94
CA THR A 516 1.24 -18.91 39.02
C THR A 516 1.88 -20.25 39.39
N SER A 517 1.12 -21.32 39.41
CA SER A 517 1.59 -22.66 39.73
C SER A 517 2.23 -23.42 38.56
N ILE A 518 2.11 -22.87 37.33
CA ILE A 518 2.58 -23.53 36.10
C ILE A 518 4.02 -23.07 35.81
N PRO A 519 4.97 -23.99 35.58
CA PRO A 519 6.30 -23.64 35.13
C PRO A 519 6.30 -22.89 33.81
N VAL A 520 7.12 -21.85 33.66
CA VAL A 520 7.18 -20.99 32.46
C VAL A 520 7.40 -21.80 31.17
N ALA A 521 8.22 -22.86 31.23
CA ALA A 521 8.48 -23.74 30.10
C ALA A 521 7.25 -24.51 29.60
N GLN A 522 6.24 -24.70 30.45
CA GLN A 522 5.01 -25.43 30.15
C GLN A 522 3.84 -24.53 29.70
N ILE A 523 4.01 -23.21 29.73
CA ILE A 523 2.97 -22.27 29.33
C ILE A 523 2.51 -22.49 27.87
N PRO A 524 3.38 -22.74 26.88
CA PRO A 524 2.92 -23.03 25.51
C PRO A 524 2.03 -24.29 25.41
N GLU A 525 2.30 -25.31 26.23
CA GLU A 525 1.44 -26.51 26.31
C GLU A 525 0.12 -26.21 27.01
N PHE A 526 0.14 -25.41 28.08
CA PHE A 526 -1.08 -24.94 28.73
C PHE A 526 -1.96 -24.14 27.78
N GLU A 527 -1.41 -23.24 26.99
CA GLU A 527 -2.16 -22.48 25.98
C GLU A 527 -2.85 -23.39 24.97
N LYS A 528 -2.13 -24.39 24.47
CA LYS A 528 -2.69 -25.34 23.52
C LYS A 528 -3.85 -26.14 24.15
N ARG A 529 -3.67 -26.63 25.38
CA ARG A 529 -4.73 -27.34 26.12
C ARG A 529 -5.90 -26.42 26.44
N LEU A 530 -5.65 -25.16 26.78
CA LEU A 530 -6.72 -24.18 27.00
C LEU A 530 -7.56 -23.98 25.75
N GLU A 531 -6.92 -23.84 24.58
CA GLU A 531 -7.62 -23.72 23.31
C GLU A 531 -8.48 -24.96 23.02
N GLU A 532 -7.92 -26.16 23.20
CA GLU A 532 -8.64 -27.43 23.01
C GLU A 532 -9.79 -27.59 24.02
N HIS A 533 -9.55 -27.28 25.30
CA HIS A 533 -10.55 -27.39 26.38
C HIS A 533 -11.72 -26.43 26.16
N MET A 534 -11.42 -25.16 25.82
CA MET A 534 -12.47 -24.17 25.54
C MET A 534 -13.28 -24.52 24.28
N ASN A 535 -12.67 -25.02 23.23
CA ASN A 535 -13.38 -25.41 22.02
C ASN A 535 -14.26 -26.67 22.22
N ASN A 536 -13.81 -27.64 23.02
CA ASN A 536 -14.48 -28.92 23.16
C ASN A 536 -15.54 -28.95 24.27
N HIS A 537 -15.32 -28.21 25.38
CA HIS A 537 -16.15 -28.30 26.58
C HIS A 537 -16.84 -27.00 26.96
N HIS A 538 -16.31 -25.83 26.53
CA HIS A 538 -16.81 -24.51 26.90
C HIS A 538 -16.97 -23.59 25.66
N ALA A 539 -17.44 -24.16 24.56
CA ALA A 539 -17.67 -23.43 23.30
C ALA A 539 -18.71 -22.31 23.47
N ASP A 540 -19.64 -22.44 24.42
CA ASP A 540 -20.62 -21.44 24.79
C ASP A 540 -19.99 -20.15 25.34
N VAL A 541 -18.91 -20.26 26.11
CA VAL A 541 -18.15 -19.10 26.61
C VAL A 541 -17.50 -18.33 25.44
N LEU A 542 -16.88 -19.07 24.51
CA LEU A 542 -16.27 -18.45 23.31
C LEU A 542 -17.33 -17.76 22.45
N GLU A 543 -18.48 -18.43 22.24
CA GLU A 543 -19.58 -17.89 21.44
C GLU A 543 -20.23 -16.67 22.09
N ALA A 544 -20.39 -16.66 23.41
CA ALA A 544 -20.88 -15.50 24.15
C ALA A 544 -19.95 -14.28 23.98
N ILE A 545 -18.62 -14.50 24.02
CA ILE A 545 -17.65 -13.42 23.78
C ILE A 545 -17.69 -12.96 22.33
N ARG A 546 -17.81 -13.87 21.34
CA ARG A 546 -17.89 -13.54 19.91
C ARG A 546 -19.12 -12.69 19.59
N SER A 547 -20.28 -13.14 20.03
CA SER A 547 -21.56 -12.54 19.66
C SER A 547 -21.82 -11.21 20.38
N THR A 548 -21.45 -11.11 21.67
CA THR A 548 -21.73 -9.91 22.47
C THR A 548 -20.58 -8.91 22.53
N GLY A 549 -19.34 -9.36 22.29
CA GLY A 549 -18.12 -8.59 22.53
C GLY A 549 -17.89 -8.25 24.01
N LYS A 550 -18.60 -8.93 24.94
CA LYS A 550 -18.56 -8.64 26.38
C LYS A 550 -18.20 -9.88 27.18
N LEU A 551 -17.60 -9.64 28.34
CA LEU A 551 -17.40 -10.65 29.37
C LEU A 551 -18.35 -10.33 30.54
N GLU A 552 -19.62 -10.80 30.43
CA GLU A 552 -20.65 -10.62 31.42
C GLU A 552 -20.42 -11.56 32.61
N THR A 553 -21.07 -11.33 33.75
CA THR A 553 -20.81 -12.06 34.99
C THR A 553 -21.01 -13.58 34.86
N GLU A 554 -22.03 -14.01 34.11
CA GLU A 554 -22.27 -15.44 33.83
C GLU A 554 -21.17 -16.06 33.03
N THR A 555 -20.79 -15.41 31.90
CA THR A 555 -19.69 -15.84 31.02
C THR A 555 -18.35 -15.85 31.76
N GLU A 556 -18.12 -14.85 32.63
CA GLU A 556 -16.91 -14.79 33.44
C GLU A 556 -16.85 -15.92 34.46
N ASN A 557 -17.96 -16.25 35.10
CA ASN A 557 -18.04 -17.38 36.07
C ASN A 557 -17.81 -18.72 35.36
N ALA A 558 -18.39 -18.90 34.17
CA ALA A 558 -18.14 -20.08 33.35
C ALA A 558 -16.67 -20.19 32.91
N LEU A 559 -16.05 -19.06 32.52
CA LEU A 559 -14.62 -19.03 32.20
C LEU A 559 -13.75 -19.39 33.42
N LYS A 560 -14.09 -18.88 34.62
CA LYS A 560 -13.38 -19.24 35.86
C LYS A 560 -13.45 -20.73 36.13
N ALA A 561 -14.65 -21.34 36.05
CA ALA A 561 -14.83 -22.76 36.23
C ALA A 561 -13.99 -23.58 35.22
N ALA A 562 -14.02 -23.21 33.95
CA ALA A 562 -13.21 -23.85 32.90
C ALA A 562 -11.70 -23.77 33.17
N LEU A 563 -11.22 -22.62 33.67
CA LEU A 563 -9.81 -22.44 34.03
C LEU A 563 -9.44 -23.24 35.29
N ASP A 564 -10.30 -23.30 36.29
CA ASP A 564 -10.09 -24.12 37.51
C ASP A 564 -9.99 -25.61 37.16
N GLU A 565 -10.86 -26.11 36.30
CA GLU A 565 -10.84 -27.48 35.77
C GLU A 565 -9.53 -27.78 35.04
N LEU A 566 -9.15 -26.91 34.09
CA LEU A 566 -7.93 -27.10 33.28
C LEU A 566 -6.66 -27.05 34.15
N VAL A 567 -6.58 -26.13 35.13
CA VAL A 567 -5.42 -26.04 36.02
C VAL A 567 -5.30 -27.28 36.88
N ALA A 568 -6.42 -27.81 37.40
CA ALA A 568 -6.44 -29.04 38.16
C ALA A 568 -5.96 -30.25 37.33
N GLU A 569 -6.43 -30.38 36.08
CA GLU A 569 -5.99 -31.45 35.16
C GLU A 569 -4.50 -31.30 34.78
N PHE A 570 -4.01 -30.06 34.66
CA PHE A 570 -2.63 -29.79 34.27
C PHE A 570 -1.62 -30.08 35.39
N GLN A 571 -2.08 -30.05 36.65
CA GLN A 571 -1.27 -30.35 37.84
C GLN A 571 -1.33 -31.83 38.26
N ALA A 572 -2.31 -32.58 37.79
CA ALA A 572 -2.46 -34.02 38.01
C ALA A 572 -1.55 -34.86 37.08
#